data_ba4891e184b93cac471adbe9f1e7cca8
#
_entry.id   ba4891e184b93cac471adbe9f1e7cca8
#
_cell.length_a   1.000
_cell.length_b   1.000
_cell.length_c   1.000
_cell.angle_alpha   90.00
_cell.angle_beta   90.00
_cell.angle_gamma   90.00
#
_symmetry.space_group_name_H-M   'P 1'
#
loop_
_entity.id
_entity.type
_entity.pdbx_description
1 polymer ?
#
loop_
_entity_poly.entity_id
_entity_poly.type
_entity_poly.pdbx_seq_one_letter_code
_entity_poly.pdbx_strand_id
1 'polypeptide(L)'
;MNLIPTPKAGFLFLCCLVTAVAQASVEKLAYQEQVITIGGEHRLARVPKGYQLELLTDVLDGPRLLTFSSNGDLFIGSKSGNVYRLPPPYTAPQILVTLDDYPHSVAFRPDEILIARTDGLYRAPYRPGQKKLAADAVKLLAALPGGGGHNSRTVGVGPDGRVYVSLGISSNCSDQYLGEPYPFNDRRGGIMVLREDGGKAKWETYASGLRNAVGFAWHPATGVLYASNNGPDHLGYEQPPEYFSRIDAGSFHGMPWFQYDGQRIKRDKCIKRNPPRPMQDVVAPVVTFPSRNAPLGMTFVPQGAMDKALEFNAIVALHGSWGTKSSGGFFGDAATRRPPKIVAVRFQNGQAQRVDDLITGFQLEDGERWARPAGAAIGPDGALYFTSDSDTNGLFRLKRNQ
;
A
#
# COMPACT_ATOMS: atom_id res chain seq x y z
N MET A 1 48.41 40.14 -63.14
CA MET A 1 47.09 39.55 -63.23
C MET A 1 47.15 38.22 -62.47
N ASN A 2 46.98 38.28 -61.16
CA ASN A 2 47.17 37.15 -60.25
C ASN A 2 45.79 36.60 -59.92
N LEU A 3 45.53 35.30 -60.23
CA LEU A 3 44.37 34.59 -59.91
C LEU A 3 44.50 33.94 -58.52
N ILE A 4 43.55 34.22 -57.62
CA ILE A 4 43.42 33.66 -56.27
C ILE A 4 42.58 32.41 -56.39
N PRO A 5 42.99 31.28 -55.81
CA PRO A 5 42.16 30.08 -55.79
C PRO A 5 41.17 30.13 -54.63
N THR A 6 39.88 29.77 -54.87
CA THR A 6 38.80 29.60 -53.90
C THR A 6 38.93 28.29 -53.14
N PRO A 7 38.61 28.22 -51.80
CA PRO A 7 38.64 27.00 -51.04
C PRO A 7 37.33 26.17 -51.28
N LYS A 8 37.49 24.87 -51.53
CA LYS A 8 36.42 23.89 -51.55
C LYS A 8 35.92 23.61 -50.16
N ALA A 9 34.67 23.89 -49.88
CA ALA A 9 33.98 23.52 -48.67
C ALA A 9 33.66 22.00 -48.68
N GLY A 10 34.34 21.24 -47.83
CA GLY A 10 34.01 19.84 -47.56
C GLY A 10 32.84 19.74 -46.59
N PHE A 11 31.74 19.22 -47.05
CA PHE A 11 30.57 18.84 -46.19
C PHE A 11 30.91 17.55 -45.42
N LEU A 12 31.11 17.67 -44.12
CA LEU A 12 31.22 16.54 -43.21
C LEU A 12 29.78 16.06 -42.87
N PHE A 13 29.35 14.94 -43.43
CA PHE A 13 28.13 14.28 -43.03
C PHE A 13 28.36 13.62 -41.67
N LEU A 14 27.85 14.26 -40.61
CA LEU A 14 27.77 13.64 -39.26
C LEU A 14 26.63 12.63 -39.25
N CYS A 15 26.95 11.35 -39.42
CA CYS A 15 25.99 10.26 -39.32
C CYS A 15 25.66 10.04 -37.83
N CYS A 16 24.56 10.63 -37.34
CA CYS A 16 24.02 10.32 -36.03
C CYS A 16 23.51 8.88 -36.03
N LEU A 17 24.29 7.95 -35.51
CA LEU A 17 23.80 6.60 -35.14
C LEU A 17 22.77 6.76 -34.00
N VAL A 18 21.50 6.77 -34.34
CA VAL A 18 20.41 6.58 -33.40
C VAL A 18 20.44 5.09 -33.01
N THR A 19 21.10 4.75 -31.93
CA THR A 19 20.96 3.43 -31.29
C THR A 19 19.54 3.34 -30.75
N ALA A 20 18.67 2.66 -31.49
CA ALA A 20 17.36 2.25 -30.97
C ALA A 20 17.62 1.30 -29.77
N VAL A 21 17.49 1.80 -28.56
CA VAL A 21 17.45 0.93 -27.38
C VAL A 21 16.15 0.14 -27.51
N ALA A 22 16.29 -1.14 -27.87
CA ALA A 22 15.16 -2.06 -27.87
C ALA A 22 14.57 -2.07 -26.45
N GLN A 23 13.36 -1.55 -26.33
CA GLN A 23 12.63 -1.52 -25.08
C GLN A 23 12.20 -2.96 -24.78
N ALA A 24 12.92 -3.64 -23.90
CA ALA A 24 12.56 -5.00 -23.48
C ALA A 24 11.14 -4.92 -22.88
N SER A 25 10.18 -5.65 -23.48
CA SER A 25 8.82 -5.74 -22.96
C SER A 25 8.85 -6.39 -21.56
N VAL A 26 8.06 -5.85 -20.63
CA VAL A 26 7.90 -6.50 -19.32
C VAL A 26 7.32 -7.89 -19.52
N GLU A 27 8.05 -8.92 -19.09
CA GLU A 27 7.65 -10.32 -19.25
C GLU A 27 6.30 -10.59 -18.59
N LYS A 28 5.40 -11.30 -19.31
CA LYS A 28 4.10 -11.71 -18.77
C LYS A 28 4.30 -12.88 -17.80
N LEU A 29 3.61 -12.81 -16.66
CA LEU A 29 3.58 -13.93 -15.72
C LEU A 29 2.78 -15.10 -16.31
N ALA A 30 3.34 -16.30 -16.24
CA ALA A 30 2.60 -17.54 -16.45
C ALA A 30 1.99 -17.98 -15.11
N TYR A 31 0.83 -18.65 -15.16
CA TYR A 31 0.08 -19.02 -13.96
C TYR A 31 -0.18 -20.53 -13.92
N GLN A 32 -0.45 -21.00 -12.71
CA GLN A 32 -0.96 -22.35 -12.43
C GLN A 32 -2.08 -22.25 -11.38
N GLU A 33 -2.97 -23.23 -11.42
CA GLU A 33 -3.97 -23.44 -10.37
C GLU A 33 -3.37 -24.28 -9.25
N GLN A 34 -3.76 -23.98 -8.03
CA GLN A 34 -3.33 -24.68 -6.83
C GLN A 34 -4.51 -24.86 -5.90
N VAL A 35 -4.70 -26.08 -5.41
CA VAL A 35 -5.64 -26.35 -4.31
C VAL A 35 -4.95 -26.02 -2.98
N ILE A 36 -5.63 -25.24 -2.14
CA ILE A 36 -5.25 -24.92 -0.77
C ILE A 36 -6.38 -25.37 0.17
N THR A 37 -6.05 -25.92 1.33
CA THR A 37 -7.05 -26.33 2.32
C THR A 37 -7.23 -25.24 3.36
N ILE A 38 -8.46 -24.75 3.53
CA ILE A 38 -8.85 -23.70 4.46
C ILE A 38 -10.02 -24.20 5.28
N GLY A 39 -9.87 -24.29 6.61
CA GLY A 39 -10.95 -24.78 7.50
C GLY A 39 -11.45 -26.20 7.16
N GLY A 40 -10.60 -27.03 6.56
CA GLY A 40 -10.96 -28.37 6.08
C GLY A 40 -11.56 -28.41 4.67
N GLU A 41 -11.82 -27.27 4.03
CA GLU A 41 -12.36 -27.19 2.68
C GLU A 41 -11.27 -26.91 1.63
N HIS A 42 -11.45 -27.48 0.44
CA HIS A 42 -10.57 -27.25 -0.69
C HIS A 42 -10.96 -25.97 -1.45
N ARG A 43 -10.02 -25.05 -1.54
CA ARG A 43 -10.20 -23.80 -2.26
C ARG A 43 -9.18 -23.72 -3.42
N LEU A 44 -9.61 -23.19 -4.56
CA LEU A 44 -8.76 -23.05 -5.73
C LEU A 44 -8.17 -21.66 -5.78
N ALA A 45 -6.83 -21.56 -5.73
CA ALA A 45 -6.09 -20.34 -5.96
C ALA A 45 -5.37 -20.40 -7.30
N ARG A 46 -5.22 -19.27 -7.97
CA ARG A 46 -4.37 -19.12 -9.14
C ARG A 46 -3.15 -18.29 -8.76
N VAL A 47 -1.97 -18.87 -8.94
CA VAL A 47 -0.66 -18.32 -8.54
C VAL A 47 0.31 -18.29 -9.71
N PRO A 48 1.40 -17.51 -9.68
CA PRO A 48 2.43 -17.59 -10.70
C PRO A 48 3.02 -19.00 -10.78
N LYS A 49 3.31 -19.47 -12.01
CA LYS A 49 3.94 -20.77 -12.23
C LYS A 49 5.32 -20.81 -11.54
N GLY A 50 5.59 -21.91 -10.85
CA GLY A 50 6.81 -22.06 -10.04
C GLY A 50 6.71 -21.48 -8.63
N TYR A 51 5.50 -21.08 -8.18
CA TYR A 51 5.23 -20.65 -6.81
C TYR A 51 4.20 -21.55 -6.13
N GLN A 52 4.24 -21.54 -4.80
CA GLN A 52 3.31 -22.24 -3.93
C GLN A 52 2.73 -21.26 -2.91
N LEU A 53 1.41 -21.25 -2.79
CA LEU A 53 0.66 -20.52 -1.75
C LEU A 53 0.44 -21.45 -0.56
N GLU A 54 0.73 -20.96 0.63
CA GLU A 54 0.57 -21.68 1.89
C GLU A 54 -0.21 -20.83 2.90
N LEU A 55 -1.11 -21.45 3.65
CA LEU A 55 -1.66 -20.88 4.88
C LEU A 55 -0.72 -21.28 6.02
N LEU A 56 -0.12 -20.30 6.69
CA LEU A 56 0.80 -20.54 7.80
C LEU A 56 0.08 -20.63 9.14
N THR A 57 -0.96 -19.82 9.33
CA THR A 57 -1.81 -19.82 10.53
C THR A 57 -3.13 -19.09 10.25
N ASP A 58 -4.21 -19.52 10.87
CA ASP A 58 -5.57 -18.98 10.80
C ASP A 58 -6.16 -18.59 12.17
N VAL A 59 -5.31 -18.52 13.19
CA VAL A 59 -5.71 -18.18 14.58
C VAL A 59 -5.46 -16.72 14.96
N LEU A 60 -5.23 -15.84 13.98
CA LEU A 60 -5.12 -14.40 14.19
C LEU A 60 -6.52 -13.78 14.35
N ASP A 61 -6.62 -12.66 15.05
CA ASP A 61 -7.89 -11.93 15.20
C ASP A 61 -7.78 -10.56 14.52
N GLY A 62 -8.46 -10.42 13.39
CA GLY A 62 -8.50 -9.22 12.57
C GLY A 62 -7.11 -8.68 12.16
N PRO A 63 -6.18 -9.52 11.64
CA PRO A 63 -4.82 -9.10 11.34
C PRO A 63 -4.79 -8.03 10.24
N ARG A 64 -3.87 -7.08 10.38
CA ARG A 64 -3.76 -5.96 9.43
C ARG A 64 -2.38 -5.92 8.80
N LEU A 65 -1.67 -4.81 8.90
CA LEU A 65 -0.37 -4.68 8.24
C LEU A 65 0.70 -5.47 8.97
N LEU A 66 1.68 -5.91 8.22
CA LEU A 66 2.77 -6.76 8.70
C LEU A 66 4.13 -6.16 8.32
N THR A 67 5.12 -6.41 9.15
CA THR A 67 6.50 -5.99 8.93
C THR A 67 7.46 -6.97 9.59
N PHE A 68 8.66 -7.08 9.04
CA PHE A 68 9.73 -7.88 9.62
C PHE A 68 10.70 -7.01 10.42
N SER A 69 11.11 -7.48 11.58
CA SER A 69 12.21 -6.89 12.33
C SER A 69 13.58 -7.37 11.82
N SER A 70 14.64 -6.72 12.26
CA SER A 70 16.00 -7.01 11.79
C SER A 70 16.49 -8.44 12.06
N ASN A 71 15.92 -9.13 13.06
CA ASN A 71 16.23 -10.54 13.35
C ASN A 71 15.30 -11.54 12.62
N GLY A 72 14.44 -11.07 11.72
CA GLY A 72 13.55 -11.89 10.93
C GLY A 72 12.23 -12.29 11.62
N ASP A 73 11.93 -11.80 12.81
CA ASP A 73 10.61 -11.97 13.40
C ASP A 73 9.57 -11.14 12.61
N LEU A 74 8.42 -11.73 12.35
CA LEU A 74 7.27 -11.06 11.73
C LEU A 74 6.38 -10.42 12.80
N PHE A 75 5.94 -9.19 12.56
CA PHE A 75 5.00 -8.48 13.42
C PHE A 75 3.75 -8.11 12.63
N ILE A 76 2.59 -8.24 13.27
CA ILE A 76 1.28 -7.98 12.65
C ILE A 76 0.46 -7.12 13.61
N GLY A 77 0.01 -5.95 13.13
CA GLY A 77 -1.02 -5.18 13.80
C GLY A 77 -2.41 -5.78 13.59
N SER A 78 -3.39 -5.44 14.41
CA SER A 78 -4.73 -6.01 14.28
C SER A 78 -5.85 -5.04 14.67
N LYS A 79 -7.08 -5.40 14.28
CA LYS A 79 -8.32 -4.73 14.72
C LYS A 79 -8.68 -5.10 16.16
N SER A 80 -8.23 -6.26 16.64
CA SER A 80 -8.55 -6.77 17.99
C SER A 80 -7.79 -6.10 19.12
N GLY A 81 -6.86 -5.18 18.81
CA GLY A 81 -5.99 -4.58 19.82
C GLY A 81 -4.66 -5.33 20.02
N ASN A 82 -4.51 -6.51 19.45
CA ASN A 82 -3.29 -7.28 19.60
C ASN A 82 -2.24 -6.85 18.57
N VAL A 83 -1.00 -6.69 19.03
CA VAL A 83 0.19 -6.73 18.17
C VAL A 83 0.77 -8.13 18.30
N TYR A 84 0.78 -8.86 17.18
CA TYR A 84 1.33 -10.21 17.14
C TYR A 84 2.80 -10.18 16.77
N ARG A 85 3.56 -11.14 17.32
CA ARG A 85 4.93 -11.50 16.93
C ARG A 85 4.94 -12.97 16.52
N LEU A 86 5.51 -13.26 15.36
CA LEU A 86 5.69 -14.61 14.84
C LEU A 86 7.17 -14.83 14.50
N PRO A 87 7.90 -15.62 15.31
CA PRO A 87 9.24 -16.05 14.92
C PRO A 87 9.15 -17.09 13.77
N PRO A 88 10.21 -17.29 12.99
CA PRO A 88 10.24 -18.40 12.03
C PRO A 88 9.88 -19.74 12.69
N PRO A 89 9.10 -20.62 12.04
CA PRO A 89 8.60 -20.58 10.65
C PRO A 89 7.26 -19.85 10.46
N TYR A 90 6.88 -18.94 11.39
CA TYR A 90 5.72 -18.04 11.33
C TYR A 90 4.34 -18.74 11.48
N THR A 91 4.30 -19.92 12.06
CA THR A 91 3.08 -20.72 12.26
C THR A 91 2.46 -20.59 13.65
N ALA A 92 3.21 -20.02 14.61
CA ALA A 92 2.81 -19.91 16.01
C ALA A 92 2.80 -18.44 16.46
N PRO A 93 1.67 -17.72 16.30
CA PRO A 93 1.57 -16.32 16.71
C PRO A 93 1.65 -16.18 18.24
N GLN A 94 2.37 -15.17 18.68
CA GLN A 94 2.50 -14.75 20.07
C GLN A 94 1.97 -13.34 20.21
N ILE A 95 1.18 -13.04 21.23
CA ILE A 95 0.77 -11.66 21.53
C ILE A 95 1.97 -10.95 22.17
N LEU A 96 2.53 -9.97 21.45
CA LEU A 96 3.59 -9.10 21.97
C LEU A 96 3.02 -8.12 23.01
N VAL A 97 1.91 -7.49 22.70
CA VAL A 97 1.18 -6.55 23.56
C VAL A 97 -0.27 -6.44 23.07
N THR A 98 -1.19 -6.21 24.01
CA THR A 98 -2.59 -5.83 23.72
C THR A 98 -2.75 -4.35 24.08
N LEU A 99 -3.31 -3.58 23.17
CA LEU A 99 -3.52 -2.13 23.29
C LEU A 99 -4.94 -1.80 22.86
N ASP A 100 -5.49 -0.73 23.41
CA ASP A 100 -6.72 -0.15 22.92
C ASP A 100 -6.50 0.56 21.57
N ASP A 101 -7.59 1.00 20.94
CA ASP A 101 -7.63 1.94 19.83
C ASP A 101 -6.84 1.52 18.58
N TYR A 102 -7.01 0.27 18.18
CA TYR A 102 -6.64 -0.27 16.88
C TYR A 102 -5.15 -0.10 16.51
N PRO A 103 -4.22 -0.90 17.07
CA PRO A 103 -2.82 -0.94 16.65
C PRO A 103 -2.70 -1.55 15.25
N HIS A 104 -2.88 -0.73 14.23
CA HIS A 104 -3.01 -1.14 12.84
C HIS A 104 -1.71 -1.62 12.20
N SER A 105 -0.61 -0.97 12.53
CA SER A 105 0.69 -1.24 11.94
C SER A 105 1.83 -0.95 12.91
N VAL A 106 2.96 -1.59 12.66
CA VAL A 106 4.19 -1.38 13.42
C VAL A 106 5.38 -1.12 12.49
N ALA A 107 6.37 -0.39 13.00
CA ALA A 107 7.66 -0.19 12.34
C ALA A 107 8.77 -0.20 13.40
N PHE A 108 10.02 -0.26 12.96
CA PHE A 108 11.16 -0.34 13.86
C PHE A 108 12.16 0.79 13.57
N ARG A 109 12.68 1.37 14.64
CA ARG A 109 13.94 2.12 14.65
C ARG A 109 14.95 1.38 15.52
N PRO A 110 16.22 1.71 15.52
CA PRO A 110 17.17 1.14 16.47
C PRO A 110 16.63 1.21 17.90
N ASP A 111 16.60 0.07 18.62
CA ASP A 111 16.21 -0.08 20.02
C ASP A 111 14.74 0.27 20.36
N GLU A 112 13.87 0.54 19.38
CA GLU A 112 12.45 0.82 19.64
C GLU A 112 11.51 0.24 18.59
N ILE A 113 10.29 -0.06 19.03
CA ILE A 113 9.14 -0.35 18.18
C ILE A 113 8.22 0.86 18.13
N LEU A 114 7.74 1.19 16.94
CA LEU A 114 6.72 2.19 16.68
C LEU A 114 5.40 1.49 16.40
N ILE A 115 4.32 1.92 17.06
CA ILE A 115 2.98 1.35 16.90
C ILE A 115 2.02 2.49 16.53
N ALA A 116 1.43 2.40 15.34
CA ALA A 116 0.44 3.38 14.89
C ALA A 116 -0.97 2.93 15.30
N ARG A 117 -1.60 3.73 16.15
CA ARG A 117 -2.99 3.61 16.59
C ARG A 117 -3.83 4.73 15.99
N THR A 118 -5.15 4.63 16.10
CA THR A 118 -6.08 5.64 15.54
C THR A 118 -5.77 7.05 16.04
N ASP A 119 -5.47 7.22 17.31
CA ASP A 119 -5.28 8.49 18.01
C ASP A 119 -3.84 9.00 18.06
N GLY A 120 -2.86 8.16 17.68
CA GLY A 120 -1.47 8.54 17.81
C GLY A 120 -0.45 7.54 17.29
N LEU A 121 0.77 8.00 17.17
CA LEU A 121 1.95 7.18 17.06
C LEU A 121 2.53 6.95 18.46
N TYR A 122 2.72 5.68 18.80
CA TYR A 122 3.27 5.24 20.08
C TYR A 122 4.62 4.59 19.88
N ARG A 123 5.43 4.57 20.93
CA ARG A 123 6.73 3.90 20.96
C ARG A 123 6.96 3.14 22.25
N ALA A 124 7.77 2.10 22.17
CA ALA A 124 8.31 1.41 23.33
C ALA A 124 9.76 0.97 23.04
N PRO A 125 10.63 0.89 24.09
CA PRO A 125 11.91 0.20 23.94
C PRO A 125 11.68 -1.24 23.48
N TYR A 126 12.43 -1.66 22.47
CA TYR A 126 12.31 -3.00 21.90
C TYR A 126 13.69 -3.53 21.50
N ARG A 127 13.94 -4.79 21.84
CA ARG A 127 15.14 -5.52 21.42
C ARG A 127 14.74 -6.70 20.54
N PRO A 128 15.46 -6.98 19.45
CA PRO A 128 15.21 -8.15 18.62
C PRO A 128 15.08 -9.43 19.44
N GLY A 129 14.02 -10.22 19.18
CA GLY A 129 13.71 -11.44 19.92
C GLY A 129 12.89 -11.24 21.19
N GLN A 130 12.60 -10.02 21.63
CA GLN A 130 11.73 -9.75 22.77
C GLN A 130 10.33 -10.32 22.53
N LYS A 131 9.83 -11.13 23.51
CA LYS A 131 8.59 -11.90 23.36
C LYS A 131 7.34 -11.16 23.83
N LYS A 132 7.49 -10.21 24.74
CA LYS A 132 6.39 -9.43 25.33
C LYS A 132 6.82 -7.99 25.59
N LEU A 133 5.85 -7.08 25.47
CA LEU A 133 5.94 -5.70 25.96
C LEU A 133 4.87 -5.50 27.03
N ALA A 134 5.22 -4.80 28.09
CA ALA A 134 4.23 -4.30 29.02
C ALA A 134 3.44 -3.16 28.38
N ALA A 135 2.12 -3.15 28.50
CA ALA A 135 1.28 -2.12 27.87
C ALA A 135 1.62 -0.71 28.35
N ASP A 136 2.02 -0.58 29.63
CA ASP A 136 2.45 0.67 30.23
C ASP A 136 3.84 1.15 29.77
N ALA A 137 4.63 0.30 29.13
CA ALA A 137 5.88 0.70 28.46
C ALA A 137 5.63 1.39 27.11
N VAL A 138 4.44 1.20 26.52
CA VAL A 138 4.04 1.82 25.25
C VAL A 138 3.57 3.25 25.51
N LYS A 139 4.35 4.24 25.09
CA LYS A 139 4.11 5.66 25.35
C LYS A 139 3.76 6.41 24.08
N LEU A 140 2.85 7.37 24.20
CA LEU A 140 2.53 8.30 23.09
C LEU A 140 3.78 9.08 22.69
N LEU A 141 4.16 8.99 21.42
CA LEU A 141 5.22 9.81 20.81
C LEU A 141 4.66 11.09 20.23
N ALA A 142 3.59 10.97 19.44
CA ALA A 142 2.93 12.12 18.83
C ALA A 142 1.45 11.80 18.57
N ALA A 143 0.54 12.70 18.99
CA ALA A 143 -0.89 12.55 18.75
C ALA A 143 -1.23 12.69 17.27
N LEU A 144 -2.23 11.95 16.81
CA LEU A 144 -2.80 12.02 15.46
C LEU A 144 -4.27 12.44 15.54
N PRO A 145 -4.83 13.06 14.48
CA PRO A 145 -6.26 13.27 14.36
C PRO A 145 -7.01 11.94 14.45
N GLY A 146 -7.67 11.71 15.58
CA GLY A 146 -8.41 10.49 15.86
C GLY A 146 -9.77 10.42 15.18
N GLY A 147 -10.68 9.63 15.73
CA GLY A 147 -12.07 9.51 15.31
C GLY A 147 -12.33 8.39 14.29
N GLY A 148 -13.62 8.25 13.95
CA GLY A 148 -14.15 7.15 13.15
C GLY A 148 -13.85 7.22 11.65
N GLY A 149 -14.50 6.34 10.90
CA GLY A 149 -14.34 6.21 9.45
C GLY A 149 -13.07 5.47 9.08
N HIS A 150 -12.22 6.05 8.24
CA HIS A 150 -10.93 5.46 7.88
C HIS A 150 -9.92 5.71 9.01
N ASN A 151 -10.04 4.94 10.06
CA ASN A 151 -9.29 5.09 11.31
C ASN A 151 -8.00 4.24 11.39
N SER A 152 -7.68 3.48 10.36
CA SER A 152 -6.37 2.82 10.24
C SER A 152 -5.24 3.85 10.11
N ARG A 153 -4.10 3.56 10.71
CA ARG A 153 -2.87 4.37 10.63
C ARG A 153 -1.72 3.46 10.24
N THR A 154 -1.11 3.74 9.11
CA THR A 154 0.07 2.99 8.67
C THR A 154 1.31 3.79 8.98
N VAL A 155 2.25 3.19 9.70
CA VAL A 155 3.56 3.77 9.99
C VAL A 155 4.64 3.11 9.15
N GLY A 156 5.60 3.90 8.68
CA GLY A 156 6.81 3.43 8.01
C GLY A 156 7.99 4.32 8.36
N VAL A 157 9.19 3.74 8.37
CA VAL A 157 10.45 4.48 8.47
C VAL A 157 11.06 4.57 7.07
N GLY A 158 11.26 5.79 6.59
CA GLY A 158 11.80 6.05 5.26
C GLY A 158 13.30 5.77 5.16
N PRO A 159 13.84 5.70 3.93
CA PRO A 159 15.28 5.55 3.72
C PRO A 159 16.10 6.75 4.25
N ASP A 160 15.42 7.86 4.51
CA ASP A 160 15.97 9.06 5.16
C ASP A 160 15.94 8.99 6.71
N GLY A 161 15.51 7.85 7.28
CA GLY A 161 15.38 7.62 8.72
C GLY A 161 14.18 8.31 9.38
N ARG A 162 13.38 9.09 8.63
CA ARG A 162 12.20 9.77 9.18
C ARG A 162 11.00 8.82 9.26
N VAL A 163 10.10 9.13 10.19
CA VAL A 163 8.86 8.37 10.40
C VAL A 163 7.72 9.02 9.65
N TYR A 164 6.99 8.20 8.90
CA TYR A 164 5.83 8.60 8.10
C TYR A 164 4.59 7.88 8.60
N VAL A 165 3.45 8.58 8.61
CA VAL A 165 2.16 7.99 8.96
C VAL A 165 1.09 8.42 7.95
N SER A 166 0.29 7.47 7.47
CA SER A 166 -0.86 7.77 6.62
C SER A 166 -2.15 7.91 7.44
N LEU A 167 -3.02 8.82 7.00
CA LEU A 167 -4.33 9.10 7.62
C LEU A 167 -5.43 9.15 6.56
N GLY A 168 -6.46 8.34 6.72
CA GLY A 168 -7.67 8.43 5.89
C GLY A 168 -8.65 9.50 6.41
N ILE A 169 -9.51 10.07 5.53
CA ILE A 169 -10.60 10.95 5.93
C ILE A 169 -11.72 10.18 6.65
N SER A 170 -12.62 10.85 7.37
CA SER A 170 -13.58 10.18 8.24
C SER A 170 -14.77 9.53 7.52
N SER A 171 -15.01 9.83 6.24
CA SER A 171 -16.11 9.23 5.46
C SER A 171 -15.79 9.16 3.98
N ASN A 172 -16.78 8.80 3.16
CA ASN A 172 -16.65 8.86 1.71
C ASN A 172 -16.23 10.23 1.21
N CYS A 173 -16.77 11.28 1.83
CA CYS A 173 -16.57 12.66 1.44
C CYS A 173 -16.67 13.58 2.66
N SER A 174 -15.60 13.67 3.44
CA SER A 174 -15.49 14.57 4.58
C SER A 174 -14.75 15.84 4.19
N ASP A 175 -15.22 17.00 4.67
CA ASP A 175 -14.51 18.27 4.56
C ASP A 175 -13.29 18.30 5.49
N GLN A 176 -12.27 17.54 5.11
CA GLN A 176 -11.03 17.34 5.85
C GLN A 176 -9.84 17.51 4.90
N TYR A 177 -8.79 18.12 5.39
CA TYR A 177 -7.58 18.36 4.63
C TYR A 177 -6.34 18.35 5.52
N LEU A 178 -5.31 17.68 5.07
CA LEU A 178 -4.05 17.58 5.79
C LEU A 178 -3.22 18.87 5.59
N GLY A 179 -3.57 19.93 6.29
CA GLY A 179 -2.91 21.23 6.20
C GLY A 179 -3.72 22.37 6.83
N GLU A 180 -3.09 23.53 6.91
CA GLU A 180 -3.75 24.76 7.34
C GLU A 180 -4.81 25.21 6.30
N PRO A 181 -5.89 25.90 6.71
CA PRO A 181 -6.21 26.34 8.08
C PRO A 181 -7.09 25.35 8.87
N TYR A 182 -7.13 24.08 8.49
CA TYR A 182 -8.00 23.11 9.15
C TYR A 182 -7.58 22.88 10.61
N PRO A 183 -8.54 22.74 11.55
CA PRO A 183 -8.25 22.41 12.95
C PRO A 183 -7.65 21.00 13.04
N PHE A 184 -6.91 20.71 14.11
CA PHE A 184 -6.15 19.47 14.24
C PHE A 184 -6.96 18.19 13.94
N ASN A 185 -8.19 18.08 14.49
CA ASN A 185 -9.02 16.88 14.31
C ASN A 185 -9.51 16.68 12.87
N ASP A 186 -9.48 17.70 12.03
CA ASP A 186 -9.87 17.66 10.62
C ASP A 186 -8.66 17.59 9.67
N ARG A 187 -7.44 17.56 10.21
CA ARG A 187 -6.20 17.37 9.43
C ARG A 187 -6.00 15.91 9.10
N ARG A 188 -6.80 15.41 8.16
CA ARG A 188 -6.81 14.04 7.69
C ARG A 188 -6.75 13.99 6.16
N GLY A 189 -6.49 12.81 5.60
CA GLY A 189 -6.46 12.60 4.15
C GLY A 189 -5.10 12.87 3.52
N GLY A 190 -4.10 12.05 3.88
CA GLY A 190 -2.74 12.17 3.36
C GLY A 190 -1.70 11.40 4.13
N ILE A 191 -0.45 11.80 3.97
CA ILE A 191 0.72 11.27 4.67
C ILE A 191 1.41 12.40 5.42
N MET A 192 1.69 12.18 6.69
CA MET A 192 2.47 13.07 7.57
C MET A 192 3.88 12.51 7.76
N VAL A 193 4.83 13.39 8.01
CA VAL A 193 6.19 13.05 8.42
C VAL A 193 6.49 13.64 9.79
N LEU A 194 7.11 12.84 10.65
CA LEU A 194 7.47 13.25 12.00
C LEU A 194 8.77 14.06 11.98
N ARG A 195 8.74 15.25 12.59
CA ARG A 195 9.91 16.03 12.96
C ARG A 195 10.16 15.87 14.45
N GLU A 196 11.38 15.52 14.78
CA GLU A 196 11.84 15.42 16.19
C GLU A 196 12.97 16.43 16.38
N ASP A 197 12.74 17.39 17.28
CA ASP A 197 13.71 18.44 17.61
C ASP A 197 13.66 18.74 19.10
N GLY A 198 14.82 18.68 19.76
CA GLY A 198 14.97 18.97 21.18
C GLY A 198 14.05 18.13 22.09
N GLY A 199 13.75 16.88 21.72
CA GLY A 199 12.85 15.98 22.46
C GLY A 199 11.36 16.24 22.22
N LYS A 200 11.00 17.17 21.33
CA LYS A 200 9.62 17.42 20.90
C LYS A 200 9.36 16.77 19.55
N ALA A 201 8.23 16.06 19.44
CA ALA A 201 7.77 15.45 18.21
C ALA A 201 6.61 16.28 17.62
N LYS A 202 6.69 16.65 16.33
CA LYS A 202 5.68 17.44 15.63
C LYS A 202 5.45 16.84 14.24
N TRP A 203 4.19 16.75 13.85
CA TRP A 203 3.82 16.34 12.50
C TRP A 203 3.91 17.48 11.51
N GLU A 204 4.46 17.18 10.34
CA GLU A 204 4.40 18.01 9.14
C GLU A 204 3.65 17.27 8.04
N THR A 205 2.89 18.00 7.22
CA THR A 205 2.23 17.43 6.04
C THR A 205 3.29 17.05 5.01
N TYR A 206 3.36 15.76 4.65
CA TYR A 206 4.22 15.32 3.56
C TYR A 206 3.48 15.33 2.22
N ALA A 207 2.28 14.77 2.17
CA ALA A 207 1.39 14.79 1.00
C ALA A 207 -0.07 14.84 1.45
N SER A 208 -0.94 15.53 0.69
CA SER A 208 -2.34 15.76 1.02
C SER A 208 -3.27 15.33 -0.10
N GLY A 209 -4.58 15.25 0.21
CA GLY A 209 -5.60 14.91 -0.79
C GLY A 209 -5.67 13.42 -1.15
N LEU A 210 -5.21 12.53 -0.27
CA LEU A 210 -5.40 11.09 -0.36
C LEU A 210 -6.58 10.69 0.54
N ARG A 211 -7.61 10.03 -0.03
CA ARG A 211 -8.81 9.69 0.76
C ARG A 211 -8.53 8.68 1.86
N ASN A 212 -7.87 7.57 1.51
CA ASN A 212 -7.49 6.51 2.45
C ASN A 212 -6.31 5.71 1.88
N ALA A 213 -5.12 6.26 2.03
CA ALA A 213 -3.88 5.61 1.62
C ALA A 213 -3.44 4.62 2.71
N VAL A 214 -3.97 3.39 2.69
CA VAL A 214 -3.65 2.39 3.70
C VAL A 214 -2.24 1.83 3.51
N GLY A 215 -1.84 1.53 2.28
CA GLY A 215 -0.50 1.03 1.96
C GLY A 215 0.39 2.13 1.40
N PHE A 216 1.62 2.21 1.88
CA PHE A 216 2.68 2.97 1.25
C PHE A 216 4.04 2.29 1.46
N ALA A 217 4.94 2.46 0.50
CA ALA A 217 6.29 1.91 0.58
C ALA A 217 7.24 2.68 -0.35
N TRP A 218 8.54 2.59 -0.06
CA TRP A 218 9.58 3.19 -0.89
C TRP A 218 10.11 2.18 -1.92
N HIS A 219 10.26 2.64 -3.14
CA HIS A 219 10.87 1.84 -4.20
C HIS A 219 12.35 1.58 -3.86
N PRO A 220 12.79 0.30 -3.76
CA PRO A 220 14.08 -0.05 -3.14
C PRO A 220 15.31 0.48 -3.90
N ALA A 221 15.21 0.70 -5.22
CA ALA A 221 16.34 1.21 -6.00
C ALA A 221 16.37 2.75 -6.11
N THR A 222 15.22 3.43 -5.95
CA THR A 222 15.15 4.89 -6.18
C THR A 222 14.85 5.70 -4.93
N GLY A 223 14.38 5.04 -3.84
CA GLY A 223 13.92 5.72 -2.63
C GLY A 223 12.62 6.52 -2.81
N VAL A 224 11.98 6.46 -3.97
CA VAL A 224 10.71 7.16 -4.24
C VAL A 224 9.58 6.51 -3.48
N LEU A 225 8.78 7.31 -2.78
CA LEU A 225 7.60 6.85 -2.06
C LEU A 225 6.42 6.66 -3.01
N TYR A 226 5.71 5.54 -2.85
CA TYR A 226 4.45 5.24 -3.52
C TYR A 226 3.39 4.86 -2.49
N ALA A 227 2.12 5.12 -2.83
CA ALA A 227 0.98 4.73 -2.00
C ALA A 227 -0.17 4.18 -2.84
N SER A 228 -0.88 3.19 -2.26
CA SER A 228 -2.19 2.75 -2.71
C SER A 228 -3.27 3.58 -2.03
N ASN A 229 -4.32 4.00 -2.73
CA ASN A 229 -5.35 4.88 -2.19
C ASN A 229 -6.75 4.45 -2.61
N ASN A 230 -7.65 4.32 -1.64
CA ASN A 230 -9.04 3.95 -1.87
C ASN A 230 -9.85 5.16 -2.32
N GLY A 231 -10.56 5.03 -3.44
CA GLY A 231 -11.52 6.01 -3.96
C GLY A 231 -12.84 6.06 -3.17
N PRO A 232 -13.68 7.09 -3.38
CA PRO A 232 -14.98 7.22 -2.73
C PRO A 232 -16.04 6.33 -3.35
N ASP A 233 -17.10 6.06 -2.59
CA ASP A 233 -18.18 5.15 -3.00
C ASP A 233 -19.37 5.85 -3.66
N HIS A 234 -19.50 7.17 -3.53
CA HIS A 234 -20.69 7.91 -3.96
C HIS A 234 -20.80 8.13 -5.48
N LEU A 235 -19.74 7.83 -6.23
CA LEU A 235 -19.73 7.98 -7.68
C LEU A 235 -20.17 6.72 -8.45
N GLY A 236 -20.68 5.70 -7.76
CA GLY A 236 -21.18 4.48 -8.36
C GLY A 236 -20.15 3.34 -8.39
N TYR A 237 -20.51 2.21 -8.96
CA TYR A 237 -19.71 0.99 -8.92
C TYR A 237 -18.45 1.06 -9.81
N GLU A 238 -18.51 1.78 -10.92
CA GLU A 238 -17.41 1.85 -11.90
C GLU A 238 -16.50 3.07 -11.72
N GLN A 239 -16.85 4.01 -10.80
CA GLN A 239 -16.13 5.27 -10.63
C GLN A 239 -15.93 5.66 -9.17
N PRO A 240 -14.83 6.37 -8.85
CA PRO A 240 -13.63 6.50 -9.66
C PRO A 240 -12.78 5.22 -9.56
N PRO A 241 -11.78 5.00 -10.42
CA PRO A 241 -10.80 3.94 -10.20
C PRO A 241 -10.06 4.14 -8.88
N GLU A 242 -9.54 3.08 -8.31
CA GLU A 242 -8.61 3.16 -7.18
C GLU A 242 -7.21 3.58 -7.66
N TYR A 243 -6.41 4.24 -6.80
CA TYR A 243 -5.15 4.84 -7.23
C TYR A 243 -3.92 4.12 -6.69
N PHE A 244 -2.91 4.04 -7.54
CA PHE A 244 -1.53 3.84 -7.14
C PHE A 244 -0.74 5.07 -7.58
N SER A 245 -0.19 5.81 -6.62
CA SER A 245 0.38 7.14 -6.84
C SER A 245 1.82 7.21 -6.38
N ARG A 246 2.64 7.92 -7.14
CA ARG A 246 3.91 8.45 -6.66
C ARG A 246 3.62 9.59 -5.67
N ILE A 247 4.33 9.61 -4.56
CA ILE A 247 4.13 10.56 -3.47
C ILE A 247 5.40 11.39 -3.29
N ASP A 248 5.34 12.64 -3.70
CA ASP A 248 6.41 13.60 -3.51
C ASP A 248 6.08 14.57 -2.34
N ALA A 249 7.11 15.13 -1.72
CA ALA A 249 6.92 16.12 -0.66
C ALA A 249 6.13 17.33 -1.19
N GLY A 250 5.07 17.72 -0.46
CA GLY A 250 4.16 18.80 -0.84
C GLY A 250 3.16 18.45 -1.93
N SER A 251 3.10 17.19 -2.42
CA SER A 251 2.13 16.78 -3.44
C SER A 251 0.68 16.83 -2.95
N PHE A 252 -0.24 17.13 -3.87
CA PHE A 252 -1.68 17.19 -3.62
C PHE A 252 -2.40 16.25 -4.58
N HIS A 253 -3.19 15.32 -4.05
CA HIS A 253 -3.86 14.25 -4.80
C HIS A 253 -5.37 14.46 -4.98
N GLY A 254 -5.89 15.62 -4.64
CA GLY A 254 -7.21 16.11 -5.02
C GLY A 254 -8.36 15.86 -4.05
N MET A 255 -8.38 14.74 -3.32
CA MET A 255 -9.49 14.42 -2.42
C MET A 255 -9.65 15.43 -1.27
N PRO A 256 -10.90 15.72 -0.87
CA PRO A 256 -12.18 15.24 -1.41
C PRO A 256 -12.75 16.10 -2.56
N TRP A 257 -12.04 17.10 -3.07
CA TRP A 257 -12.55 18.06 -4.06
C TRP A 257 -12.40 17.60 -5.51
N PHE A 258 -11.45 16.74 -5.79
CA PHE A 258 -11.13 16.32 -7.15
C PHE A 258 -10.92 14.81 -7.20
N GLN A 259 -11.35 14.21 -8.32
CA GLN A 259 -11.20 12.79 -8.62
C GLN A 259 -10.57 12.61 -10.00
N TYR A 260 -9.78 11.56 -10.14
CA TYR A 260 -9.33 11.08 -11.44
C TYR A 260 -10.35 10.05 -11.96
N ASP A 261 -10.93 10.27 -13.14
CA ASP A 261 -11.97 9.41 -13.70
C ASP A 261 -11.45 8.27 -14.59
N GLY A 262 -10.14 8.09 -14.63
CA GLY A 262 -9.46 7.15 -15.54
C GLY A 262 -8.84 7.85 -16.76
N GLN A 263 -9.18 9.12 -17.00
CA GLN A 263 -8.66 9.91 -18.13
C GLN A 263 -8.15 11.29 -17.70
N ARG A 264 -8.87 11.96 -16.82
CA ARG A 264 -8.57 13.34 -16.37
C ARG A 264 -9.03 13.60 -14.96
N ILE A 265 -8.48 14.66 -14.36
CA ILE A 265 -8.97 15.17 -13.08
C ILE A 265 -10.27 15.93 -13.29
N LYS A 266 -11.26 15.67 -12.43
CA LYS A 266 -12.57 16.33 -12.43
C LYS A 266 -12.91 16.84 -11.03
N ARG A 267 -13.72 17.91 -10.98
CA ARG A 267 -14.29 18.42 -9.71
C ARG A 267 -15.30 17.42 -9.16
N ASP A 268 -15.09 17.00 -7.92
CA ASP A 268 -16.08 16.29 -7.13
C ASP A 268 -16.93 17.31 -6.36
N LYS A 269 -18.26 17.22 -6.49
CA LYS A 269 -19.20 18.17 -5.91
C LYS A 269 -19.64 17.80 -4.49
N CYS A 270 -19.10 16.74 -3.91
CA CYS A 270 -19.50 16.28 -2.59
C CYS A 270 -19.16 17.27 -1.48
N ILE A 271 -18.10 18.05 -1.65
CA ILE A 271 -17.76 19.17 -0.73
C ILE A 271 -18.06 20.51 -1.42
N LYS A 272 -18.90 21.33 -0.75
CA LYS A 272 -19.28 22.66 -1.25
C LYS A 272 -18.19 23.72 -1.04
N ARG A 273 -17.38 23.58 0.01
CA ARG A 273 -16.25 24.47 0.28
C ARG A 273 -15.28 24.49 -0.90
N ASN A 274 -14.70 25.65 -1.15
CA ASN A 274 -13.63 25.78 -2.13
C ASN A 274 -12.42 24.90 -1.74
N PRO A 275 -11.78 24.25 -2.72
CA PRO A 275 -10.59 23.47 -2.42
C PRO A 275 -9.46 24.36 -1.89
N PRO A 276 -8.61 23.85 -0.99
CA PRO A 276 -7.47 24.60 -0.47
C PRO A 276 -6.37 24.81 -1.53
N ARG A 277 -6.40 23.99 -2.60
CA ARG A 277 -5.47 24.08 -3.72
C ARG A 277 -6.23 23.93 -5.05
N PRO A 278 -5.80 24.58 -6.13
CA PRO A 278 -6.48 24.53 -7.41
C PRO A 278 -6.30 23.18 -8.10
N MET A 279 -7.19 22.86 -9.08
CA MET A 279 -7.23 21.57 -9.77
C MET A 279 -5.93 21.26 -10.54
N GLN A 280 -5.22 22.24 -11.06
CA GLN A 280 -3.95 22.07 -11.76
C GLN A 280 -2.82 21.57 -10.87
N ASP A 281 -2.94 21.70 -9.55
CA ASP A 281 -1.96 21.16 -8.58
C ASP A 281 -2.18 19.68 -8.29
N VAL A 282 -3.28 19.09 -8.77
CA VAL A 282 -3.61 17.70 -8.49
C VAL A 282 -2.70 16.76 -9.28
N VAL A 283 -1.96 15.93 -8.55
CA VAL A 283 -1.13 14.87 -9.12
C VAL A 283 -2.00 13.68 -9.49
N ALA A 284 -2.00 13.31 -10.77
CA ALA A 284 -2.70 12.11 -11.23
C ALA A 284 -2.00 10.83 -10.75
N PRO A 285 -2.76 9.72 -10.58
CA PRO A 285 -2.15 8.41 -10.26
C PRO A 285 -1.26 7.93 -11.41
N VAL A 286 -0.25 7.11 -11.08
CA VAL A 286 0.65 6.54 -12.10
C VAL A 286 0.06 5.29 -12.76
N VAL A 287 -0.70 4.49 -12.01
CA VAL A 287 -1.59 3.44 -12.53
C VAL A 287 -2.84 3.38 -11.66
N THR A 288 -3.88 2.70 -12.13
CA THR A 288 -5.15 2.56 -11.42
C THR A 288 -5.52 1.09 -11.25
N PHE A 289 -6.34 0.83 -10.20
CA PHE A 289 -7.02 -0.44 -10.01
C PHE A 289 -8.52 -0.28 -10.30
N PRO A 290 -9.27 -1.38 -10.51
CA PRO A 290 -10.71 -1.29 -10.64
C PRO A 290 -11.33 -0.57 -9.45
N SER A 291 -12.34 0.26 -9.70
CA SER A 291 -13.13 0.93 -8.67
C SER A 291 -13.62 -0.06 -7.62
N ARG A 292 -13.66 0.32 -6.36
CA ARG A 292 -14.17 -0.51 -5.24
C ARG A 292 -13.29 -1.71 -4.88
N ASN A 293 -12.15 -1.92 -5.51
CA ASN A 293 -11.30 -3.07 -5.20
C ASN A 293 -10.50 -2.91 -3.90
N ALA A 294 -10.58 -1.73 -3.26
CA ALA A 294 -10.04 -1.40 -1.95
C ALA A 294 -8.56 -1.82 -1.79
N PRO A 295 -7.61 -1.13 -2.46
CA PRO A 295 -6.19 -1.39 -2.26
C PRO A 295 -5.79 -1.03 -0.83
N LEU A 296 -5.17 -1.99 -0.12
CA LEU A 296 -4.72 -1.85 1.25
C LEU A 296 -3.19 -1.91 1.32
N GLY A 297 -2.62 -2.85 2.08
CA GLY A 297 -1.19 -2.98 2.28
C GLY A 297 -0.41 -3.20 0.98
N MET A 298 0.79 -2.69 0.94
CA MET A 298 1.69 -2.87 -0.20
C MET A 298 3.15 -2.99 0.25
N THR A 299 3.95 -3.60 -0.60
CA THR A 299 5.40 -3.69 -0.45
C THR A 299 6.06 -3.66 -1.83
N PHE A 300 7.34 -3.32 -1.88
CA PHE A 300 8.15 -3.54 -3.08
C PHE A 300 8.94 -4.84 -2.94
N VAL A 301 9.18 -5.51 -4.05
CA VAL A 301 10.06 -6.67 -4.12
C VAL A 301 11.51 -6.17 -4.23
N PRO A 302 12.38 -6.38 -3.23
CA PRO A 302 13.77 -6.00 -3.31
C PRO A 302 14.53 -6.91 -4.30
N GLN A 303 15.71 -6.49 -4.69
CA GLN A 303 16.60 -7.30 -5.51
C GLN A 303 16.93 -8.64 -4.82
N GLY A 304 16.92 -9.71 -5.56
CA GLY A 304 17.21 -11.06 -5.06
C GLY A 304 16.03 -11.76 -4.38
N ALA A 305 14.90 -11.05 -4.16
CA ALA A 305 13.69 -11.66 -3.63
C ALA A 305 12.72 -12.06 -4.75
N MET A 306 11.93 -13.09 -4.49
CA MET A 306 10.99 -13.65 -5.46
C MET A 306 11.68 -14.04 -6.79
N ASP A 307 11.06 -13.81 -7.93
CA ASP A 307 11.62 -14.03 -9.25
C ASP A 307 12.18 -12.72 -9.81
N LYS A 308 13.23 -12.82 -10.64
CA LYS A 308 13.83 -11.67 -11.31
C LYS A 308 12.78 -10.82 -12.07
N ALA A 309 11.78 -11.46 -12.64
CA ALA A 309 10.66 -10.79 -13.30
C ALA A 309 9.82 -9.93 -12.34
N LEU A 310 9.87 -10.17 -11.02
CA LEU A 310 9.12 -9.44 -10.00
C LEU A 310 9.98 -8.44 -9.23
N GLU A 311 11.30 -8.47 -9.34
CA GLU A 311 12.18 -7.50 -8.66
C GLU A 311 11.78 -6.05 -8.98
N PHE A 312 11.84 -5.19 -7.97
CA PHE A 312 11.51 -3.75 -8.04
C PHE A 312 10.06 -3.44 -8.40
N ASN A 313 9.16 -4.44 -8.50
CA ASN A 313 7.74 -4.22 -8.67
C ASN A 313 7.04 -4.06 -7.32
N ALA A 314 5.93 -3.30 -7.29
CA ALA A 314 5.12 -3.20 -6.09
C ALA A 314 4.09 -4.32 -6.05
N ILE A 315 3.96 -4.97 -4.91
CA ILE A 315 2.90 -5.93 -4.62
C ILE A 315 1.84 -5.23 -3.77
N VAL A 316 0.57 -5.30 -4.19
CA VAL A 316 -0.54 -4.62 -3.52
C VAL A 316 -1.65 -5.60 -3.20
N ALA A 317 -2.11 -5.58 -1.96
CA ALA A 317 -3.27 -6.33 -1.50
C ALA A 317 -4.55 -5.57 -1.88
N LEU A 318 -5.37 -6.13 -2.76
CA LEU A 318 -6.69 -5.63 -3.11
C LEU A 318 -7.73 -6.42 -2.29
N HIS A 319 -8.37 -5.74 -1.35
CA HIS A 319 -9.27 -6.36 -0.36
C HIS A 319 -10.63 -6.80 -0.94
N GLY A 320 -10.96 -6.33 -2.16
CA GLY A 320 -12.23 -6.59 -2.82
C GLY A 320 -13.37 -5.69 -2.33
N SER A 321 -14.43 -5.54 -3.14
CA SER A 321 -15.52 -4.64 -2.80
C SER A 321 -16.47 -5.24 -1.77
N TRP A 322 -17.03 -4.39 -0.92
CA TRP A 322 -18.22 -4.71 -0.14
C TRP A 322 -19.50 -4.49 -0.96
N GLY A 323 -19.47 -3.58 -1.93
CA GLY A 323 -20.60 -3.22 -2.78
C GLY A 323 -20.73 -4.14 -4.01
N THR A 324 -21.98 -4.31 -4.46
CA THR A 324 -22.39 -5.08 -5.64
C THR A 324 -22.52 -4.19 -6.89
N LYS A 325 -22.58 -4.76 -8.07
CA LYS A 325 -22.49 -4.03 -9.34
C LYS A 325 -23.62 -3.02 -9.57
N SER A 326 -24.87 -3.36 -9.27
CA SER A 326 -26.01 -2.53 -9.67
C SER A 326 -26.05 -1.16 -8.99
N SER A 327 -25.70 -1.08 -7.70
CA SER A 327 -25.81 0.15 -6.91
C SER A 327 -24.47 0.65 -6.36
N GLY A 328 -23.45 -0.19 -6.34
CA GLY A 328 -22.23 0.04 -5.57
C GLY A 328 -22.45 -0.05 -4.06
N GLY A 329 -23.65 -0.44 -3.61
CA GLY A 329 -24.02 -0.64 -2.22
C GLY A 329 -24.15 -2.12 -1.82
N PHE A 330 -24.71 -2.37 -0.63
CA PHE A 330 -24.85 -3.73 -0.08
C PHE A 330 -25.92 -4.58 -0.78
N PHE A 331 -26.89 -3.94 -1.44
CA PHE A 331 -28.00 -4.64 -2.08
C PHE A 331 -27.63 -5.05 -3.50
N GLY A 332 -27.85 -6.32 -3.83
CA GLY A 332 -27.59 -6.90 -5.13
C GLY A 332 -26.89 -8.24 -5.06
N ASP A 333 -26.56 -8.79 -6.22
CA ASP A 333 -25.91 -10.08 -6.35
C ASP A 333 -24.46 -10.04 -5.85
N ALA A 334 -24.14 -10.85 -4.83
CA ALA A 334 -22.82 -10.95 -4.22
C ALA A 334 -21.74 -11.40 -5.22
N ALA A 335 -22.10 -12.21 -6.22
CA ALA A 335 -21.19 -12.64 -7.29
C ALA A 335 -20.62 -11.47 -8.10
N THR A 336 -21.32 -10.33 -8.13
CA THR A 336 -20.86 -9.13 -8.84
C THR A 336 -19.89 -8.26 -8.05
N ARG A 337 -19.57 -8.60 -6.80
CA ARG A 337 -18.52 -7.90 -6.03
C ARG A 337 -17.17 -7.99 -6.75
N ARG A 338 -16.38 -6.95 -6.63
CA ARG A 338 -14.97 -7.01 -7.07
C ARG A 338 -14.24 -8.05 -6.22
N PRO A 339 -13.63 -9.08 -6.83
CA PRO A 339 -12.97 -10.13 -6.07
C PRO A 339 -11.70 -9.59 -5.37
N PRO A 340 -11.42 -10.09 -4.16
CA PRO A 340 -10.12 -9.88 -3.52
C PRO A 340 -9.02 -10.53 -4.35
N LYS A 341 -7.83 -9.92 -4.36
CA LYS A 341 -6.65 -10.45 -5.04
C LYS A 341 -5.35 -9.77 -4.58
N ILE A 342 -4.23 -10.38 -4.88
CA ILE A 342 -2.91 -9.73 -4.82
C ILE A 342 -2.50 -9.38 -6.24
N VAL A 343 -2.01 -8.17 -6.45
CA VAL A 343 -1.54 -7.71 -7.76
C VAL A 343 -0.09 -7.25 -7.71
N ALA A 344 0.58 -7.29 -8.85
CA ALA A 344 1.89 -6.70 -9.07
C ALA A 344 1.73 -5.45 -9.95
N VAL A 345 2.12 -4.29 -9.43
CA VAL A 345 2.31 -3.08 -10.23
C VAL A 345 3.70 -3.19 -10.87
N ARG A 346 3.71 -3.36 -12.19
CA ARG A 346 4.93 -3.62 -12.95
C ARG A 346 5.68 -2.34 -13.25
N PHE A 347 6.95 -2.34 -12.90
CA PHE A 347 7.84 -1.21 -13.12
C PHE A 347 8.81 -1.51 -14.29
N GLN A 348 9.09 -0.48 -15.07
CA GLN A 348 10.14 -0.49 -16.09
C GLN A 348 10.86 0.85 -16.05
N ASN A 349 12.18 0.81 -15.98
CA ASN A 349 13.00 2.02 -15.85
C ASN A 349 12.58 2.95 -14.70
N GLY A 350 12.20 2.37 -13.56
CA GLY A 350 11.75 3.10 -12.37
C GLY A 350 10.35 3.73 -12.47
N GLN A 351 9.59 3.42 -13.52
CA GLN A 351 8.23 3.93 -13.73
C GLN A 351 7.21 2.80 -13.75
N ALA A 352 6.07 2.98 -13.04
CA ALA A 352 4.95 2.06 -13.08
C ALA A 352 4.32 2.06 -14.48
N GLN A 353 4.07 0.89 -15.07
CA GLN A 353 3.58 0.71 -16.43
C GLN A 353 2.19 0.08 -16.49
N ARG A 354 1.96 -0.97 -15.72
CA ARG A 354 0.72 -1.75 -15.73
C ARG A 354 0.53 -2.51 -14.43
N VAL A 355 -0.65 -3.10 -14.28
CA VAL A 355 -1.01 -3.97 -13.16
C VAL A 355 -1.26 -5.37 -13.71
N ASP A 356 -0.57 -6.37 -13.15
CA ASP A 356 -0.78 -7.79 -13.41
C ASP A 356 -1.37 -8.45 -12.17
N ASP A 357 -2.28 -9.41 -12.34
CA ASP A 357 -2.72 -10.25 -11.24
C ASP A 357 -1.55 -11.11 -10.75
N LEU A 358 -1.36 -11.24 -9.44
CA LEU A 358 -0.34 -12.12 -8.86
C LEU A 358 -0.98 -13.35 -8.21
N ILE A 359 -1.97 -13.14 -7.32
CA ILE A 359 -2.74 -14.23 -6.71
C ILE A 359 -4.23 -13.90 -6.84
N THR A 360 -5.03 -14.84 -7.37
CA THR A 360 -6.49 -14.72 -7.50
C THR A 360 -7.17 -15.99 -7.02
N GLY A 361 -8.50 -15.98 -7.00
CA GLY A 361 -9.32 -17.12 -6.59
C GLY A 361 -9.87 -17.02 -5.17
N PHE A 362 -9.65 -15.89 -4.46
CA PHE A 362 -10.15 -15.69 -3.09
C PHE A 362 -11.68 -15.54 -2.98
N GLN A 363 -12.39 -15.44 -4.10
CA GLN A 363 -13.85 -15.37 -4.18
C GLN A 363 -14.38 -16.46 -5.11
N LEU A 364 -15.44 -17.13 -4.69
CA LEU A 364 -16.16 -18.16 -5.45
C LEU A 364 -17.13 -17.48 -6.45
N GLU A 365 -17.73 -18.28 -7.33
CA GLU A 365 -18.66 -17.82 -8.36
C GLU A 365 -19.93 -17.18 -7.79
N ASP A 366 -20.40 -17.64 -6.64
CA ASP A 366 -21.55 -17.09 -5.92
C ASP A 366 -21.26 -15.82 -5.10
N GLY A 367 -19.97 -15.39 -5.10
CA GLY A 367 -19.51 -14.23 -4.34
C GLY A 367 -19.12 -14.52 -2.89
N GLU A 368 -19.18 -15.78 -2.43
CA GLU A 368 -18.55 -16.20 -1.18
C GLU A 368 -17.04 -16.00 -1.26
N ARG A 369 -16.42 -15.65 -0.15
CA ARG A 369 -14.97 -15.41 -0.07
C ARG A 369 -14.37 -16.31 0.98
N TRP A 370 -13.19 -16.81 0.70
CA TRP A 370 -12.44 -17.57 1.68
C TRP A 370 -11.25 -16.79 2.28
N ALA A 371 -10.84 -15.68 1.65
CA ALA A 371 -9.86 -14.75 2.22
C ALA A 371 -10.00 -13.35 1.62
N ARG A 372 -9.58 -12.33 2.40
CA ARG A 372 -9.52 -10.93 1.96
C ARG A 372 -8.17 -10.34 2.32
N PRO A 373 -7.21 -10.26 1.38
CA PRO A 373 -5.88 -9.74 1.62
C PRO A 373 -5.90 -8.31 2.18
N ALA A 374 -5.10 -8.07 3.24
CA ALA A 374 -5.03 -6.77 3.91
C ALA A 374 -3.61 -6.19 3.95
N GLY A 375 -2.63 -6.90 4.47
CA GLY A 375 -1.23 -6.49 4.52
C GLY A 375 -0.37 -7.27 3.54
N ALA A 376 0.78 -6.75 3.14
CA ALA A 376 1.77 -7.43 2.30
C ALA A 376 3.19 -7.03 2.71
N ALA A 377 4.11 -7.99 2.80
CA ALA A 377 5.54 -7.76 3.04
C ALA A 377 6.39 -8.86 2.40
N ILE A 378 7.62 -8.53 2.01
CA ILE A 378 8.61 -9.53 1.59
C ILE A 378 9.41 -9.97 2.82
N GLY A 379 9.48 -11.27 3.05
CA GLY A 379 10.23 -11.85 4.16
C GLY A 379 11.74 -11.94 3.89
N PRO A 380 12.52 -12.24 4.94
CA PRO A 380 13.97 -12.41 4.81
C PRO A 380 14.36 -13.62 3.95
N ASP A 381 13.44 -14.57 3.73
CA ASP A 381 13.56 -15.71 2.81
C ASP A 381 13.22 -15.36 1.35
N GLY A 382 12.94 -14.09 1.07
CA GLY A 382 12.54 -13.60 -0.25
C GLY A 382 11.10 -13.95 -0.66
N ALA A 383 10.32 -14.62 0.19
CA ALA A 383 8.92 -14.94 -0.07
C ALA A 383 8.00 -13.75 0.20
N LEU A 384 6.83 -13.73 -0.45
CA LEU A 384 5.76 -12.80 -0.14
C LEU A 384 4.90 -13.35 1.01
N TYR A 385 4.70 -12.54 2.04
CA TYR A 385 3.76 -12.78 3.13
C TYR A 385 2.61 -11.79 3.03
N PHE A 386 1.39 -12.25 3.29
CA PHE A 386 0.23 -11.36 3.37
C PHE A 386 -0.77 -11.84 4.42
N THR A 387 -1.46 -10.89 5.02
CA THR A 387 -2.54 -11.14 5.96
C THR A 387 -3.89 -11.14 5.26
N SER A 388 -4.85 -11.88 5.79
CA SER A 388 -6.28 -11.78 5.51
C SER A 388 -7.02 -11.47 6.80
N ASP A 389 -7.91 -10.47 6.82
CA ASP A 389 -8.56 -9.92 8.01
C ASP A 389 -10.05 -10.23 8.12
N SER A 390 -10.57 -11.04 7.21
CA SER A 390 -11.93 -11.56 7.22
C SER A 390 -12.05 -12.82 6.37
N ASP A 391 -13.09 -13.56 6.58
CA ASP A 391 -13.39 -14.92 6.10
C ASP A 391 -12.34 -15.90 6.67
N THR A 392 -11.11 -15.89 6.25
CA THR A 392 -9.99 -16.48 6.97
C THR A 392 -9.14 -15.38 7.60
N ASN A 393 -9.10 -15.31 8.93
CA ASN A 393 -8.22 -14.40 9.68
C ASN A 393 -6.83 -15.04 9.82
N GLY A 394 -5.98 -14.86 8.80
CA GLY A 394 -4.76 -15.64 8.71
C GLY A 394 -3.56 -14.93 8.11
N LEU A 395 -2.45 -15.65 8.17
CA LEU A 395 -1.19 -15.32 7.51
C LEU A 395 -0.92 -16.33 6.42
N PHE A 396 -0.68 -15.83 5.22
CA PHE A 396 -0.33 -16.60 4.03
C PHE A 396 1.08 -16.30 3.57
N ARG A 397 1.70 -17.28 2.88
CA ARG A 397 3.00 -17.13 2.22
C ARG A 397 2.91 -17.61 0.78
N LEU A 398 3.43 -16.81 -0.16
CA LEU A 398 3.73 -17.23 -1.52
C LEU A 398 5.24 -17.39 -1.66
N LYS A 399 5.72 -18.62 -1.83
CA LYS A 399 7.15 -18.93 -1.98
C LYS A 399 7.43 -19.60 -3.31
N ARG A 400 8.66 -19.49 -3.82
CA ARG A 400 9.11 -20.27 -4.99
C ARG A 400 9.21 -21.76 -4.63
N ASN A 401 8.84 -22.61 -5.58
CA ASN A 401 9.17 -24.02 -5.52
C ASN A 401 10.69 -24.19 -5.59
N GLN A 402 11.25 -25.05 -4.76
CA GLN A 402 12.66 -25.41 -4.80
C GLN A 402 12.97 -26.27 -6.02
#